data_cbf80a2a3365c80b5fdcc32912915e91
#
_entry.id   cbf80a2a3365c80b5fdcc32912915e91
#
_cell.length_a   1.000
_cell.length_b   1.000
_cell.length_c   1.000
_cell.angle_alpha   90.00
_cell.angle_beta   90.00
_cell.angle_gamma   90.00
#
_symmetry.space_group_name_H-M   'P 1'
#
loop_
_entity.id
_entity.type
_entity.pdbx_description
1 polymer ?
#
loop_
_entity_poly.entity_id
_entity_poly.type
_entity_poly.pdbx_seq_one_letter_code
_entity_poly.pdbx_strand_id
1 'polypeptide(L)'
;SSAASDVYKRQDKLIITGGVRLDGEIRISGAKNAALPILSATLLCDGPVTVGNLPHLHDITTMIELFGRMGIEPVIDEKLSVEIDPRTIKTLVAPYELVKTMRASILVLGPMVARFGEAEVALPGGCAIGSRPVDLHIRGLEAMGAEIDVEGGYIKAKAPEGGLRGANFFFDTVSVTGTENIMMAAALAIGRSVLQNSA
;
A
#
# COMPACT_ATOMS: atom_id res chain seq x y z
N SER A 1 -5.71 -22.10 42.94
CA SER A 1 -6.65 -22.50 41.87
C SER A 1 -6.56 -21.44 40.76
N SER A 2 -5.78 -21.79 39.75
CA SER A 2 -5.55 -20.98 38.56
C SER A 2 -6.69 -21.24 37.58
N ALA A 3 -7.56 -20.26 37.37
CA ALA A 3 -8.51 -20.30 36.27
C ALA A 3 -7.76 -19.85 35.02
N ALA A 4 -7.28 -20.82 34.26
CA ALA A 4 -6.85 -20.61 32.91
C ALA A 4 -8.07 -20.18 32.09
N SER A 5 -8.07 -18.92 31.58
CA SER A 5 -9.07 -18.48 30.63
C SER A 5 -8.79 -19.19 29.30
N ASP A 6 -9.60 -20.19 28.98
CA ASP A 6 -9.66 -20.78 27.65
C ASP A 6 -10.13 -19.73 26.67
N VAL A 7 -9.18 -19.10 26.00
CA VAL A 7 -9.43 -18.32 24.80
C VAL A 7 -9.80 -19.31 23.71
N TYR A 8 -11.10 -19.60 23.57
CA TYR A 8 -11.60 -20.32 22.41
C TYR A 8 -11.29 -19.51 21.15
N LYS A 9 -10.23 -19.91 20.46
CA LYS A 9 -10.04 -19.49 19.07
C LYS A 9 -11.23 -20.05 18.28
N ARG A 10 -12.16 -19.21 17.85
CA ARG A 10 -13.16 -19.58 16.85
C ARG A 10 -12.39 -20.11 15.64
N GLN A 11 -12.46 -21.43 15.43
CA GLN A 11 -11.97 -22.07 14.23
C GLN A 11 -13.15 -22.17 13.26
N ASP A 12 -13.10 -21.41 12.19
CA ASP A 12 -14.05 -21.57 11.10
C ASP A 12 -13.80 -22.92 10.42
N LYS A 13 -14.86 -23.67 10.18
CA LYS A 13 -14.80 -24.99 9.55
C LYS A 13 -15.49 -24.93 8.19
N LEU A 14 -14.74 -25.28 7.17
CA LEU A 14 -15.29 -25.43 5.83
C LEU A 14 -15.74 -26.89 5.64
N ILE A 15 -17.02 -27.10 5.35
CA ILE A 15 -17.56 -28.41 5.01
C ILE A 15 -17.90 -28.41 3.53
N ILE A 16 -17.22 -29.27 2.77
CA ILE A 16 -17.41 -29.35 1.31
C ILE A 16 -18.06 -30.69 1.00
N THR A 17 -19.23 -30.64 0.36
CA THR A 17 -19.92 -31.82 -0.19
C THR A 17 -19.79 -31.74 -1.70
N GLY A 18 -19.03 -32.67 -2.29
CA GLY A 18 -18.83 -32.77 -3.73
C GLY A 18 -19.89 -33.63 -4.42
N GLY A 19 -19.67 -33.95 -5.70
CA GLY A 19 -20.51 -34.88 -6.49
C GLY A 19 -21.48 -34.20 -7.43
N VAL A 20 -21.58 -32.89 -7.45
CA VAL A 20 -22.39 -32.14 -8.41
C VAL A 20 -21.51 -31.57 -9.51
N ARG A 21 -21.88 -31.79 -10.78
CA ARG A 21 -21.24 -31.13 -11.92
C ARG A 21 -21.50 -29.64 -11.85
N LEU A 22 -20.45 -28.86 -11.93
CA LEU A 22 -20.55 -27.39 -11.98
C LEU A 22 -20.68 -26.96 -13.44
N ASP A 23 -21.72 -26.16 -13.74
CA ASP A 23 -21.99 -25.59 -15.06
C ASP A 23 -22.62 -24.21 -14.84
N GLY A 24 -22.02 -23.16 -15.40
CA GLY A 24 -22.47 -21.79 -15.24
C GLY A 24 -21.36 -20.76 -15.34
N GLU A 25 -21.74 -19.52 -15.24
CA GLU A 25 -20.83 -18.38 -15.25
C GLU A 25 -20.74 -17.73 -13.86
N ILE A 26 -19.53 -17.32 -13.48
CA ILE A 26 -19.27 -16.61 -12.24
C ILE A 26 -18.43 -15.36 -12.54
N ARG A 27 -18.91 -14.21 -12.09
CA ARG A 27 -18.12 -12.99 -12.17
C ARG A 27 -17.03 -13.00 -11.09
N ILE A 28 -15.78 -12.94 -11.52
CA ILE A 28 -14.64 -12.88 -10.61
C ILE A 28 -14.52 -11.47 -10.03
N SER A 29 -14.47 -11.35 -8.70
CA SER A 29 -14.18 -10.08 -8.02
C SER A 29 -12.70 -9.72 -8.15
N GLY A 30 -12.37 -8.43 -7.99
CA GLY A 30 -10.99 -7.98 -7.89
C GLY A 30 -10.25 -8.64 -6.72
N ALA A 31 -8.93 -8.77 -6.86
CA ALA A 31 -8.07 -9.31 -5.81
C ALA A 31 -7.58 -8.20 -4.87
N LYS A 32 -7.58 -8.44 -3.56
CA LYS A 32 -7.06 -7.51 -2.54
C LYS A 32 -5.64 -7.05 -2.84
N ASN A 33 -4.76 -8.00 -3.15
CA ASN A 33 -3.35 -7.73 -3.37
C ASN A 33 -3.06 -7.00 -4.69
N ALA A 34 -4.02 -6.94 -5.60
CA ALA A 34 -3.95 -6.06 -6.78
C ALA A 34 -4.57 -4.69 -6.48
N ALA A 35 -5.70 -4.67 -5.77
CA ALA A 35 -6.44 -3.43 -5.52
C ALA A 35 -5.65 -2.43 -4.66
N LEU A 36 -4.93 -2.88 -3.63
CA LEU A 36 -4.18 -2.00 -2.72
C LEU A 36 -3.05 -1.23 -3.43
N PRO A 37 -2.15 -1.86 -4.21
CA PRO A 37 -1.16 -1.10 -4.97
C PRO A 37 -1.77 -0.26 -6.09
N ILE A 38 -2.85 -0.69 -6.74
CA ILE A 38 -3.56 0.11 -7.75
C ILE A 38 -4.15 1.37 -7.13
N LEU A 39 -4.81 1.27 -5.97
CA LEU A 39 -5.29 2.43 -5.23
C LEU A 39 -4.14 3.38 -4.86
N SER A 40 -3.02 2.84 -4.36
CA SER A 40 -1.83 3.67 -4.04
C SER A 40 -1.26 4.34 -5.28
N ALA A 41 -1.26 3.67 -6.44
CA ALA A 41 -0.78 4.23 -7.71
C ALA A 41 -1.64 5.40 -8.23
N THR A 42 -2.91 5.51 -7.81
CA THR A 42 -3.74 6.68 -8.18
C THR A 42 -3.14 7.99 -7.70
N LEU A 43 -2.34 7.97 -6.61
CA LEU A 43 -1.63 9.15 -6.11
C LEU A 43 -0.61 9.72 -7.11
N LEU A 44 -0.18 8.94 -8.12
CA LEU A 44 0.74 9.41 -9.17
C LEU A 44 0.05 10.21 -10.28
N CYS A 45 -1.28 10.19 -10.34
CA CYS A 45 -2.05 10.73 -11.45
C CYS A 45 -2.29 12.24 -11.33
N ASP A 46 -2.43 12.95 -12.47
CA ASP A 46 -2.66 14.39 -12.52
C ASP A 46 -4.14 14.80 -12.44
N GLY A 47 -5.03 13.84 -12.35
CA GLY A 47 -6.47 14.06 -12.30
C GLY A 47 -7.21 12.91 -11.64
N PRO A 48 -8.54 12.98 -11.62
CA PRO A 48 -9.37 11.93 -11.01
C PRO A 48 -9.22 10.61 -11.76
N VAL A 49 -9.17 9.52 -11.01
CA VAL A 49 -9.04 8.15 -11.50
C VAL A 49 -10.13 7.29 -10.88
N THR A 50 -10.86 6.57 -11.71
CA THR A 50 -11.86 5.59 -11.24
C THR A 50 -11.26 4.19 -11.26
N VAL A 51 -11.24 3.54 -10.11
CA VAL A 51 -10.82 2.14 -9.94
C VAL A 51 -12.05 1.29 -9.72
N GLY A 52 -12.38 0.42 -10.67
CA GLY A 52 -13.55 -0.46 -10.60
C GLY A 52 -13.22 -1.88 -10.17
N ASN A 53 -14.28 -2.68 -9.96
CA ASN A 53 -14.18 -4.09 -9.56
C ASN A 53 -13.36 -4.31 -8.27
N LEU A 54 -13.48 -3.40 -7.31
CA LEU A 54 -12.82 -3.53 -6.02
C LEU A 54 -13.48 -4.63 -5.17
N PRO A 55 -12.71 -5.49 -4.48
CA PRO A 55 -13.29 -6.46 -3.58
C PRO A 55 -13.81 -5.79 -2.30
N HIS A 56 -14.95 -6.23 -1.80
CA HIS A 56 -15.50 -5.73 -0.54
C HIS A 56 -14.75 -6.35 0.66
N LEU A 57 -13.59 -5.77 0.98
CA LEU A 57 -12.69 -6.24 2.04
C LEU A 57 -12.27 -5.09 2.95
N HIS A 58 -12.04 -5.41 4.21
CA HIS A 58 -11.66 -4.43 5.23
C HIS A 58 -10.42 -3.60 4.85
N ASP A 59 -9.39 -4.25 4.29
CA ASP A 59 -8.17 -3.53 3.87
C ASP A 59 -8.46 -2.47 2.78
N ILE A 60 -9.41 -2.72 1.88
CA ILE A 60 -9.82 -1.74 0.87
C ILE A 60 -10.48 -0.54 1.53
N THR A 61 -11.41 -0.79 2.46
CA THR A 61 -12.08 0.27 3.23
C THR A 61 -11.05 1.09 4.03
N THR A 62 -10.07 0.42 4.65
CA THR A 62 -9.00 1.10 5.40
C THR A 62 -8.12 1.97 4.49
N MET A 63 -7.81 1.52 3.27
CA MET A 63 -7.06 2.33 2.30
C MET A 63 -7.86 3.57 1.87
N ILE A 64 -9.14 3.41 1.61
CA ILE A 64 -10.04 4.52 1.27
C ILE A 64 -10.14 5.51 2.45
N GLU A 65 -10.23 5.01 3.68
CA GLU A 65 -10.22 5.85 4.88
C GLU A 65 -8.88 6.58 5.04
N LEU A 66 -7.75 5.92 4.75
CA LEU A 66 -6.43 6.55 4.75
C LEU A 66 -6.39 7.75 3.80
N PHE A 67 -6.89 7.58 2.57
CA PHE A 67 -6.99 8.69 1.61
C PHE A 67 -7.89 9.80 2.12
N GLY A 68 -9.02 9.48 2.76
CA GLY A 68 -9.89 10.45 3.41
C GLY A 68 -9.15 11.25 4.51
N ARG A 69 -8.33 10.61 5.33
CA ARG A 69 -7.50 11.29 6.33
C ARG A 69 -6.42 12.18 5.72
N MET A 70 -5.93 11.81 4.55
CA MET A 70 -4.99 12.63 3.78
C MET A 70 -5.68 13.79 3.06
N GLY A 71 -7.01 13.91 3.15
CA GLY A 71 -7.80 14.99 2.59
C GLY A 71 -8.31 14.75 1.17
N ILE A 72 -8.10 13.56 0.62
CA ILE A 72 -8.76 13.12 -0.60
C ILE A 72 -10.21 12.77 -0.25
N GLU A 73 -11.15 13.12 -1.11
CA GLU A 73 -12.57 12.80 -0.96
C GLU A 73 -12.97 11.68 -1.93
N PRO A 74 -12.80 10.38 -1.55
CA PRO A 74 -13.13 9.28 -2.44
C PRO A 74 -14.63 9.20 -2.66
N VAL A 75 -15.04 9.05 -3.93
CA VAL A 75 -16.44 8.83 -4.30
C VAL A 75 -16.64 7.36 -4.64
N ILE A 76 -17.51 6.69 -3.91
CA ILE A 76 -17.78 5.26 -4.08
C ILE A 76 -19.14 5.11 -4.76
N ASP A 77 -19.21 4.36 -5.86
CA ASP A 77 -20.43 4.02 -6.55
C ASP A 77 -21.07 2.71 -6.07
N GLU A 78 -22.30 2.46 -6.51
CA GLU A 78 -23.05 1.22 -6.17
C GLU A 78 -22.40 -0.05 -6.73
N LYS A 79 -21.46 0.07 -7.67
CA LYS A 79 -20.73 -1.05 -8.29
C LYS A 79 -19.38 -1.32 -7.62
N LEU A 80 -19.12 -0.70 -6.47
CA LEU A 80 -17.84 -0.75 -5.76
C LEU A 80 -16.66 -0.24 -6.61
N SER A 81 -16.90 0.76 -7.45
CA SER A 81 -15.86 1.56 -8.05
C SER A 81 -15.59 2.77 -7.16
N VAL A 82 -14.35 3.17 -7.06
CA VAL A 82 -13.92 4.32 -6.27
C VAL A 82 -13.25 5.33 -7.19
N GLU A 83 -13.76 6.55 -7.21
CA GLU A 83 -13.07 7.68 -7.85
C GLU A 83 -12.18 8.39 -6.82
N ILE A 84 -10.94 8.63 -7.19
CA ILE A 84 -9.91 9.26 -6.38
C ILE A 84 -9.32 10.41 -7.17
N ASP A 85 -9.39 11.62 -6.62
CA ASP A 85 -8.68 12.79 -7.17
C ASP A 85 -7.50 13.16 -6.28
N PRO A 86 -6.27 12.79 -6.63
CA PRO A 86 -5.10 13.04 -5.80
C PRO A 86 -4.73 14.53 -5.69
N ARG A 87 -5.32 15.41 -6.51
CA ARG A 87 -5.10 16.86 -6.42
C ARG A 87 -5.74 17.48 -5.18
N THR A 88 -6.70 16.78 -4.56
CA THR A 88 -7.42 17.25 -3.36
C THR A 88 -6.67 16.93 -2.06
N ILE A 89 -5.52 16.27 -2.13
CA ILE A 89 -4.70 15.92 -0.95
C ILE A 89 -4.35 17.17 -0.15
N LYS A 90 -4.53 17.12 1.17
CA LYS A 90 -4.29 18.22 2.10
C LYS A 90 -3.11 17.98 3.04
N THR A 91 -2.77 16.72 3.27
CA THR A 91 -1.64 16.34 4.11
C THR A 91 -0.90 15.13 3.52
N LEU A 92 0.41 15.14 3.64
CA LEU A 92 1.29 14.06 3.19
C LEU A 92 1.68 13.14 4.37
N VAL A 93 0.80 13.06 5.37
CA VAL A 93 0.98 12.22 6.56
C VAL A 93 0.01 11.04 6.53
N ALA A 94 0.55 9.83 6.54
CA ALA A 94 -0.20 8.60 6.74
C ALA A 94 -0.16 8.21 8.23
N PRO A 95 -1.27 8.43 8.99
CA PRO A 95 -1.26 8.37 10.45
C PRO A 95 -1.16 6.94 10.98
N TYR A 96 -0.50 6.79 12.13
CA TYR A 96 -0.28 5.50 12.80
C TYR A 96 -1.56 4.70 13.04
N GLU A 97 -2.68 5.37 13.38
CA GLU A 97 -3.95 4.69 13.71
C GLU A 97 -4.47 3.80 12.56
N LEU A 98 -4.24 4.18 11.32
CA LEU A 98 -4.63 3.41 10.15
C LEU A 98 -3.51 2.48 9.66
N VAL A 99 -2.26 2.97 9.67
CA VAL A 99 -1.10 2.18 9.20
C VAL A 99 -0.88 0.94 10.07
N LYS A 100 -1.09 1.03 11.39
CA LYS A 100 -0.95 -0.12 12.30
C LYS A 100 -1.90 -1.27 11.99
N THR A 101 -3.06 -0.99 11.42
CA THR A 101 -4.09 -1.99 11.11
C THR A 101 -3.90 -2.64 9.74
N MET A 102 -3.21 -1.94 8.82
CA MET A 102 -3.02 -2.40 7.45
C MET A 102 -1.58 -2.14 6.98
N ARG A 103 -0.78 -3.21 6.89
CA ARG A 103 0.62 -3.11 6.45
C ARG A 103 0.81 -2.52 5.05
N ALA A 104 -0.17 -2.74 4.16
CA ALA A 104 -0.13 -2.21 2.80
C ALA A 104 -0.18 -0.67 2.76
N SER A 105 -0.48 0.00 3.88
CA SER A 105 -0.40 1.47 3.98
C SER A 105 0.98 2.03 3.64
N ILE A 106 2.05 1.23 3.78
CA ILE A 106 3.41 1.62 3.36
C ILE A 106 3.49 1.90 1.85
N LEU A 107 2.56 1.36 1.05
CA LEU A 107 2.55 1.54 -0.41
C LEU A 107 2.29 2.99 -0.85
N VAL A 108 1.78 3.85 0.03
CA VAL A 108 1.62 5.27 -0.30
C VAL A 108 2.94 6.05 -0.26
N LEU A 109 3.99 5.50 0.38
CA LEU A 109 5.26 6.19 0.58
C LEU A 109 5.93 6.56 -0.76
N GLY A 110 6.14 5.60 -1.65
CA GLY A 110 6.78 5.82 -2.95
C GLY A 110 6.02 6.81 -3.82
N PRO A 111 4.72 6.62 -4.07
CA PRO A 111 3.92 7.57 -4.83
C PRO A 111 3.92 8.98 -4.26
N MET A 112 3.82 9.13 -2.95
CA MET A 112 3.82 10.45 -2.30
C MET A 112 5.14 11.17 -2.50
N VAL A 113 6.26 10.51 -2.24
CA VAL A 113 7.59 11.11 -2.43
C VAL A 113 7.84 11.45 -3.89
N ALA A 114 7.44 10.56 -4.82
CA ALA A 114 7.66 10.77 -6.24
C ALA A 114 6.86 11.95 -6.81
N ARG A 115 5.61 12.11 -6.36
CA ARG A 115 4.71 13.13 -6.90
C ARG A 115 4.74 14.45 -6.14
N PHE A 116 4.74 14.37 -4.81
CA PHE A 116 4.60 15.57 -3.95
C PHE A 116 5.94 16.02 -3.35
N GLY A 117 7.00 15.25 -3.55
CA GLY A 117 8.35 15.58 -3.07
C GLY A 117 8.62 15.19 -1.63
N GLU A 118 7.60 14.86 -0.85
CA GLU A 118 7.76 14.45 0.55
C GLU A 118 6.65 13.50 1.00
N ALA A 119 6.90 12.75 2.06
CA ALA A 119 5.92 11.89 2.72
C ALA A 119 6.32 11.63 4.18
N GLU A 120 5.33 11.53 5.05
CA GLU A 120 5.48 11.04 6.41
C GLU A 120 4.53 9.86 6.63
N VAL A 121 5.07 8.66 6.73
CA VAL A 121 4.29 7.43 6.85
C VAL A 121 4.64 6.72 8.15
N ALA A 122 3.65 6.46 8.99
CA ALA A 122 3.87 5.73 10.22
C ALA A 122 4.45 4.34 9.93
N LEU A 123 5.33 3.87 10.80
CA LEU A 123 5.80 2.49 10.74
C LEU A 123 4.63 1.53 10.96
N PRO A 124 4.50 0.48 10.15
CA PRO A 124 3.45 -0.50 10.34
C PRO A 124 3.62 -1.15 11.72
N GLY A 125 2.60 -1.01 12.57
CA GLY A 125 2.60 -1.48 13.95
C GLY A 125 3.00 -2.92 14.09
N GLY A 126 3.72 -3.22 15.16
CA GLY A 126 4.33 -4.51 15.42
C GLY A 126 3.35 -5.66 15.34
N CYS A 127 3.53 -6.48 14.34
CA CYS A 127 3.09 -7.85 14.44
C CYS A 127 4.16 -8.64 15.19
N ALA A 128 3.77 -9.37 16.22
CA ALA A 128 4.59 -10.32 16.95
C ALA A 128 5.13 -11.48 16.07
N ILE A 129 4.97 -11.42 14.78
CA ILE A 129 5.42 -12.41 13.79
C ILE A 129 6.37 -11.72 12.82
N GLY A 130 7.62 -11.57 13.24
CA GLY A 130 8.77 -11.22 12.40
C GLY A 130 8.78 -9.79 11.86
N SER A 131 9.90 -9.12 12.03
CA SER A 131 10.24 -7.88 11.33
C SER A 131 10.23 -8.14 9.82
N ARG A 132 9.19 -7.76 9.11
CA ARG A 132 9.33 -7.55 7.67
C ARG A 132 9.93 -6.17 7.50
N PRO A 133 11.17 -6.08 7.04
CA PRO A 133 11.90 -4.83 7.06
C PRO A 133 11.26 -3.84 6.09
N VAL A 134 10.93 -2.66 6.58
CA VAL A 134 10.67 -1.47 5.76
C VAL A 134 11.95 -1.01 5.06
N ASP A 135 13.08 -1.59 5.42
CA ASP A 135 14.43 -1.28 4.92
C ASP A 135 14.52 -1.30 3.39
N LEU A 136 13.84 -2.26 2.74
CA LEU A 136 13.83 -2.34 1.27
C LEU A 136 13.15 -1.14 0.63
N HIS A 137 12.10 -0.61 1.27
CA HIS A 137 11.40 0.60 0.81
C HIS A 137 12.32 1.83 0.99
N ILE A 138 12.95 1.94 2.15
CA ILE A 138 13.87 3.03 2.49
C ILE A 138 15.06 3.02 1.53
N ARG A 139 15.81 1.91 1.47
CA ARG A 139 17.01 1.78 0.61
C ARG A 139 16.70 2.01 -0.87
N GLY A 140 15.54 1.55 -1.34
CA GLY A 140 15.12 1.78 -2.72
C GLY A 140 14.89 3.26 -3.03
N LEU A 141 14.23 4.00 -2.13
CA LEU A 141 14.01 5.44 -2.27
C LEU A 141 15.31 6.24 -2.09
N GLU A 142 16.18 5.85 -1.14
CA GLU A 142 17.51 6.44 -0.98
C GLU A 142 18.38 6.26 -2.22
N ALA A 143 18.33 5.08 -2.86
CA ALA A 143 19.02 4.85 -4.13
C ALA A 143 18.52 5.77 -5.25
N MET A 144 17.27 6.23 -5.15
CA MET A 144 16.67 7.23 -6.05
C MET A 144 16.93 8.67 -5.62
N GLY A 145 17.75 8.89 -4.57
CA GLY A 145 18.18 10.18 -4.07
C GLY A 145 17.29 10.79 -3.00
N ALA A 146 16.30 10.07 -2.46
CA ALA A 146 15.51 10.57 -1.35
C ALA A 146 16.35 10.65 -0.06
N GLU A 147 16.14 11.69 0.73
CA GLU A 147 16.58 11.79 2.12
C GLU A 147 15.52 11.18 3.02
N ILE A 148 15.91 10.21 3.86
CA ILE A 148 14.95 9.49 4.70
C ILE A 148 15.43 9.47 6.15
N ASP A 149 14.52 9.88 7.05
CA ASP A 149 14.67 9.80 8.49
C ASP A 149 13.59 8.88 9.08
N VAL A 150 13.96 8.11 10.10
CA VAL A 150 13.02 7.30 10.87
C VAL A 150 13.00 7.81 12.30
N GLU A 151 11.98 8.62 12.61
CA GLU A 151 11.87 9.29 13.89
C GLU A 151 10.43 9.26 14.42
N GLY A 152 10.27 9.08 15.74
CA GLY A 152 8.96 9.11 16.39
C GLY A 152 7.98 8.03 15.92
N GLY A 153 8.48 6.95 15.32
CA GLY A 153 7.63 5.89 14.75
C GLY A 153 7.13 6.19 13.33
N TYR A 154 7.72 7.18 12.65
CA TYR A 154 7.42 7.55 11.28
C TYR A 154 8.63 7.46 10.38
N ILE A 155 8.40 7.10 9.12
CA ILE A 155 9.33 7.26 8.01
C ILE A 155 9.05 8.63 7.40
N LYS A 156 9.99 9.54 7.50
CA LYS A 156 9.96 10.87 6.90
C LYS A 156 10.87 10.83 5.68
N ALA A 157 10.29 10.98 4.50
CA ALA A 157 11.03 10.90 3.25
C ALA A 157 10.88 12.19 2.45
N LYS A 158 11.97 12.66 1.85
CA LYS A 158 12.01 13.86 1.03
C LYS A 158 12.80 13.60 -0.26
N ALA A 159 12.19 13.93 -1.39
CA ALA A 159 12.86 13.87 -2.66
C ALA A 159 13.92 14.99 -2.82
N PRO A 160 14.98 14.78 -3.58
CA PRO A 160 15.93 15.83 -3.91
C PRO A 160 15.27 16.92 -4.78
N GLU A 161 15.91 18.07 -4.87
CA GLU A 161 15.46 19.15 -5.75
C GLU A 161 15.30 18.64 -7.19
N GLY A 162 14.16 18.91 -7.78
CA GLY A 162 13.76 18.45 -9.11
C GLY A 162 13.23 17.02 -9.16
N GLY A 163 12.99 16.35 -8.00
CA GLY A 163 12.36 15.04 -7.90
C GLY A 163 13.31 13.85 -7.88
N LEU A 164 12.75 12.66 -7.69
CA LEU A 164 13.51 11.42 -7.64
C LEU A 164 14.29 11.15 -8.93
N ARG A 165 15.42 10.46 -8.82
CA ARG A 165 16.29 10.07 -9.93
C ARG A 165 16.17 8.58 -10.20
N GLY A 166 16.26 8.23 -11.49
CA GLY A 166 16.34 6.83 -11.89
C GLY A 166 17.55 6.13 -11.28
N ALA A 167 17.37 4.91 -10.79
CA ALA A 167 18.39 4.15 -10.08
C ALA A 167 18.44 2.68 -10.52
N ASN A 168 19.60 2.06 -10.35
CA ASN A 168 19.73 0.62 -10.42
C ASN A 168 19.64 0.08 -9.00
N PHE A 169 18.58 -0.64 -8.67
CA PHE A 169 18.34 -1.18 -7.35
C PHE A 169 18.16 -2.70 -7.38
N PHE A 170 18.93 -3.40 -6.58
CA PHE A 170 18.85 -4.85 -6.41
C PHE A 170 18.21 -5.16 -5.05
N PHE A 171 17.14 -5.95 -5.06
CA PHE A 171 16.49 -6.42 -3.85
C PHE A 171 17.26 -7.61 -3.27
N ASP A 172 17.88 -7.45 -2.10
CA ASP A 172 18.60 -8.53 -1.41
C ASP A 172 17.67 -9.71 -1.08
N THR A 173 16.40 -9.39 -0.87
CA THR A 173 15.31 -10.35 -0.65
C THR A 173 14.12 -9.96 -1.51
N VAL A 174 13.52 -10.92 -2.20
CA VAL A 174 12.31 -10.68 -3.00
C VAL A 174 11.19 -10.17 -2.10
N SER A 175 10.62 -9.03 -2.45
CA SER A 175 9.54 -8.38 -1.71
C SER A 175 8.49 -7.83 -2.68
N VAL A 176 7.26 -8.31 -2.57
CA VAL A 176 6.14 -7.83 -3.40
C VAL A 176 5.90 -6.34 -3.12
N THR A 177 5.64 -5.96 -1.87
CA THR A 177 5.35 -4.57 -1.52
C THR A 177 6.53 -3.63 -1.73
N GLY A 178 7.77 -4.12 -1.54
CA GLY A 178 8.99 -3.37 -1.87
C GLY A 178 9.07 -3.09 -3.36
N THR A 179 8.85 -4.10 -4.20
CA THR A 179 8.83 -3.95 -5.66
C THR A 179 7.75 -2.97 -6.10
N GLU A 180 6.52 -3.14 -5.63
CA GLU A 180 5.39 -2.27 -5.95
C GLU A 180 5.68 -0.81 -5.60
N ASN A 181 6.19 -0.55 -4.40
CA ASN A 181 6.46 0.79 -3.91
C ASN A 181 7.57 1.49 -4.70
N ILE A 182 8.70 0.82 -4.93
CA ILE A 182 9.81 1.39 -5.67
C ILE A 182 9.48 1.52 -7.16
N MET A 183 8.71 0.59 -7.74
CA MET A 183 8.22 0.70 -9.10
C MET A 183 7.31 1.93 -9.29
N MET A 184 6.40 2.18 -8.34
CA MET A 184 5.56 3.38 -8.35
C MET A 184 6.39 4.65 -8.23
N ALA A 185 7.39 4.68 -7.35
CA ALA A 185 8.30 5.82 -7.23
C ALA A 185 9.10 6.04 -8.53
N ALA A 186 9.56 4.97 -9.16
CA ALA A 186 10.33 5.01 -10.41
C ALA A 186 9.51 5.55 -11.60
N ALA A 187 8.18 5.43 -11.57
CA ALA A 187 7.31 5.88 -12.66
C ALA A 187 7.39 7.38 -12.92
N LEU A 188 7.67 8.20 -11.89
CA LEU A 188 7.84 9.66 -12.00
C LEU A 188 9.30 10.10 -11.85
N ALA A 189 10.26 9.19 -11.65
CA ALA A 189 11.66 9.52 -11.48
C ALA A 189 12.29 9.99 -12.80
N ILE A 190 13.23 10.93 -12.71
CA ILE A 190 13.96 11.45 -13.85
C ILE A 190 15.05 10.48 -14.26
N GLY A 191 15.00 9.98 -15.48
CA GLY A 191 15.98 9.04 -16.02
C GLY A 191 15.49 7.60 -16.01
N ARG A 192 16.41 6.65 -16.09
CA ARG A 192 16.10 5.23 -16.18
C ARG A 192 16.26 4.55 -14.82
N SER A 193 15.28 3.79 -14.44
CA SER A 193 15.36 2.86 -13.27
C SER A 193 15.43 1.41 -13.74
N VAL A 194 16.23 0.61 -13.03
CA VAL A 194 16.31 -0.84 -13.23
C VAL A 194 16.15 -1.51 -11.85
N LEU A 195 15.09 -2.27 -11.69
CA LEU A 195 14.80 -3.04 -10.49
C LEU A 195 15.14 -4.51 -10.74
N GLN A 196 16.06 -5.07 -9.96
CA GLN A 196 16.57 -6.42 -10.11
C GLN A 196 16.17 -7.27 -8.89
N ASN A 197 15.98 -8.58 -9.12
CA ASN A 197 15.49 -9.53 -8.12
C ASN A 197 14.14 -9.07 -7.50
N SER A 198 13.31 -8.43 -8.33
CA SER A 198 11.96 -7.99 -7.98
C SER A 198 10.98 -9.18 -7.93
N ALA A 199 9.83 -8.99 -7.26
CA ALA A 199 8.76 -9.99 -7.19
C ALA A 199 7.97 -10.06 -8.50
#